data_b2e0d340f8e6e2e8c6a0cb518310193f
#
_entry.id   b2e0d340f8e6e2e8c6a0cb518310193f
#
_cell.length_a   1.000
_cell.length_b   1.000
_cell.length_c   1.000
_cell.angle_alpha   90.00
_cell.angle_beta   90.00
_cell.angle_gamma   90.00
#
_symmetry.space_group_name_H-M   'P 1'
#
loop_
_entity.id
_entity.type
_entity.pdbx_description
1 polymer ?
#
loop_
_entity_poly.entity_id
_entity_poly.type
_entity_poly.pdbx_seq_one_letter_code
_entity_poly.pdbx_strand_id
1 'polypeptide(L)' 'RLGDSVSKYTCPDCGYIYDEQLGDAHEGYKPGTLFADLPDDFVCPDCAVRAKEDFVKEAG' A
#
# COMPACT_ATOMS: atom_id res chain seq x y z
N ARG A 1 -8.07 -12.44 14.86
CA ARG A 1 -9.26 -12.17 14.11
C ARG A 1 -8.99 -12.03 12.62
N LEU A 2 -9.96 -12.43 11.86
CA LEU A 2 -9.85 -12.33 10.42
C LEU A 2 -9.75 -10.87 10.02
N GLY A 3 -8.88 -10.58 9.13
CA GLY A 3 -8.71 -9.23 8.65
C GLY A 3 -7.77 -8.38 9.46
N ASP A 4 -7.38 -8.86 10.63
CA ASP A 4 -6.46 -8.09 11.46
C ASP A 4 -5.06 -8.08 10.88
N SER A 5 -4.77 -9.00 9.98
CA SER A 5 -3.45 -9.10 9.39
C SER A 5 -3.25 -8.16 8.19
N VAL A 6 -4.31 -7.47 7.78
CA VAL A 6 -4.21 -6.56 6.63
C VAL A 6 -4.47 -5.13 7.09
N SER A 7 -3.90 -4.22 6.37
CA SER A 7 -3.99 -2.80 6.69
C SER A 7 -4.07 -1.99 5.41
N LYS A 8 -4.30 -0.70 5.58
CA LYS A 8 -4.30 0.24 4.47
C LYS A 8 -3.19 1.24 4.69
N TYR A 9 -2.53 1.60 3.61
CA TYR A 9 -1.45 2.57 3.65
C TYR A 9 -1.79 3.70 2.70
N THR A 10 -1.65 4.93 3.17
CA THR A 10 -2.07 6.10 2.42
C THR A 10 -0.86 6.95 2.06
N CYS A 11 -0.80 7.36 0.80
CA CYS A 11 0.20 8.31 0.35
C CYS A 11 -0.18 9.69 0.93
N PRO A 12 0.71 10.31 1.71
CA PRO A 12 0.37 11.60 2.33
C PRO A 12 0.32 12.75 1.34
N ASP A 13 0.74 12.52 0.12
CA ASP A 13 0.85 13.58 -0.86
C ASP A 13 -0.38 13.63 -1.78
N CYS A 14 -0.76 12.50 -2.35
CA CYS A 14 -1.85 12.48 -3.33
C CYS A 14 -3.08 11.72 -2.84
N GLY A 15 -3.00 11.05 -1.69
CA GLY A 15 -4.14 10.33 -1.14
C GLY A 15 -4.34 8.94 -1.71
N TYR A 16 -3.39 8.43 -2.48
CA TYR A 16 -3.46 7.06 -2.96
C TYR A 16 -3.50 6.10 -1.77
N ILE A 17 -4.36 5.10 -1.85
CA ILE A 17 -4.51 4.13 -0.77
C ILE A 17 -4.13 2.75 -1.29
N TYR A 18 -3.18 2.12 -0.63
CA TYR A 18 -2.83 0.73 -0.89
C TYR A 18 -3.53 -0.14 0.14
N ASP A 19 -4.47 -0.94 -0.30
CA ASP A 19 -5.23 -1.84 0.57
C ASP A 19 -4.64 -3.24 0.43
N GLU A 20 -4.07 -3.74 1.51
CA GLU A 20 -3.42 -5.06 1.48
C GLU A 20 -4.41 -6.16 1.13
N GLN A 21 -5.66 -5.97 1.47
CA GLN A 21 -6.67 -6.98 1.17
C GLN A 21 -6.99 -7.03 -0.32
N LEU A 22 -6.98 -5.89 -0.97
CA LEU A 22 -7.30 -5.79 -2.38
C LEU A 22 -6.08 -5.89 -3.29
N GLY A 23 -4.91 -5.61 -2.74
CA GLY A 23 -3.71 -5.50 -3.54
C GLY A 23 -3.81 -4.31 -4.47
N ASP A 24 -3.05 -4.38 -5.54
CA ASP A 24 -3.09 -3.34 -6.56
C ASP A 24 -2.94 -3.98 -7.93
N ALA A 25 -4.06 -4.32 -8.52
CA ALA A 25 -4.07 -5.01 -9.81
C ALA A 25 -3.42 -4.16 -10.89
N HIS A 26 -3.54 -2.85 -10.79
CA HIS A 26 -2.96 -1.93 -11.76
C HIS A 26 -1.43 -2.04 -11.78
N GLU A 27 -0.85 -2.27 -10.61
CA GLU A 27 0.59 -2.41 -10.47
C GLU A 27 1.05 -3.87 -10.47
N GLY A 28 0.12 -4.79 -10.64
CA GLY A 28 0.44 -6.20 -10.71
C GLY A 28 0.49 -6.92 -9.38
N TYR A 29 0.02 -6.31 -8.33
CA TYR A 29 0.00 -6.94 -7.01
C TYR A 29 -1.36 -7.56 -6.76
N LYS A 30 -1.36 -8.85 -6.52
CA LYS A 30 -2.62 -9.56 -6.32
C LYS A 30 -3.19 -9.28 -4.92
N PRO A 31 -4.49 -9.54 -4.72
CA PRO A 31 -5.10 -9.38 -3.40
C PRO A 31 -4.37 -10.20 -2.34
N GLY A 32 -4.20 -9.62 -1.18
CA GLY A 32 -3.51 -10.27 -0.09
C GLY A 32 -2.02 -9.98 -0.05
N THR A 33 -1.49 -9.20 -0.99
CA THR A 33 -0.09 -8.81 -0.97
C THR A 33 0.11 -7.78 0.13
N LEU A 34 0.94 -8.12 1.10
CA LEU A 34 1.18 -7.22 2.22
C LEU A 34 2.07 -6.05 1.78
N PHE A 35 1.85 -4.92 2.42
CA PHE A 35 2.66 -3.74 2.12
C PHE A 35 4.15 -4.02 2.38
N ALA A 36 4.44 -4.82 3.41
CA ALA A 36 5.81 -5.18 3.72
C ALA A 36 6.45 -6.06 2.65
N ASP A 37 5.62 -6.72 1.85
CA ASP A 37 6.11 -7.58 0.76
C ASP A 37 6.41 -6.80 -0.51
N LEU A 38 6.05 -5.52 -0.55
CA LEU A 38 6.36 -4.70 -1.70
C LEU A 38 7.86 -4.44 -1.77
N PRO A 39 8.41 -4.21 -2.97
CA PRO A 39 9.84 -3.94 -3.10
C PRO A 39 10.25 -2.70 -2.31
N ASP A 40 11.50 -2.68 -1.89
CA ASP A 40 12.00 -1.55 -1.13
C ASP A 40 11.98 -0.25 -1.94
N ASP A 41 12.04 -0.36 -3.25
CA ASP A 41 12.00 0.80 -4.13
C ASP A 41 10.59 1.13 -4.61
N PHE A 42 9.60 0.55 -3.97
CA PHE A 42 8.21 0.86 -4.30
C PHE A 42 7.93 2.33 -4.07
N VAL A 43 7.28 2.95 -5.03
CA VAL A 43 6.87 4.35 -4.91
C VAL A 43 5.38 4.43 -5.19
N CYS A 44 4.77 5.53 -4.77
CA CYS A 44 3.35 5.74 -5.01
C CYS A 44 3.07 5.66 -6.52
N PRO A 45 2.21 4.75 -6.96
CA PRO A 45 1.93 4.62 -8.40
C PRO A 45 1.13 5.78 -8.96
N ASP A 46 0.58 6.62 -8.11
CA ASP A 46 -0.24 7.74 -8.55
C ASP A 46 0.60 8.99 -8.76
N CYS A 47 1.35 9.40 -7.76
CA CYS A 47 2.17 10.60 -7.87
C CYS A 47 3.65 10.32 -8.11
N ALA A 48 4.09 9.10 -7.81
CA ALA A 48 5.46 8.66 -8.01
C ALA A 48 6.49 9.52 -7.28
N VAL A 49 6.05 10.23 -6.25
CA VAL A 49 6.94 11.12 -5.49
C VAL A 49 7.30 10.50 -4.15
N ARG A 50 6.34 9.85 -3.51
CA ARG A 50 6.55 9.30 -2.18
C ARG A 50 7.03 7.86 -2.25
N ALA A 51 8.08 7.58 -1.51
CA ALA A 51 8.62 6.24 -1.41
C ALA A 51 7.78 5.40 -0.46
N LYS A 52 8.04 4.10 -0.45
CA LYS A 52 7.33 3.16 0.40
C LYS A 52 7.34 3.59 1.86
N GLU A 53 8.48 4.06 2.34
CA GLU A 53 8.63 4.44 3.74
C GLU A 53 7.86 5.69 4.11
N ASP A 54 7.44 6.46 3.11
CA ASP A 54 6.70 7.69 3.36
C ASP A 54 5.20 7.45 3.55
N PHE A 55 4.74 6.26 3.23
CA PHE A 55 3.33 5.94 3.38
C PHE A 55 2.94 5.87 4.85
N VAL A 56 1.72 6.30 5.13
CA VAL A 56 1.18 6.31 6.49
C VAL A 56 0.26 5.13 6.66
N LYS A 57 0.56 4.28 7.63
CA LYS A 57 -0.30 3.14 7.92
C LYS A 57 -1.57 3.62 8.59
N GLU A 58 -2.68 3.23 8.02
CA GLU A 58 -3.97 3.59 8.57
C GLU A 58 -4.37 2.59 9.64
N ALA A 59 -4.75 3.08 10.80
CA ALA A 59 -5.22 2.21 11.88
C ALA A 59 -6.54 1.59 11.45
N GLY A 60 -6.53 0.29 11.34
CA GLY A 60 -7.67 -0.43 10.83
C GLY A 60 -8.76 -0.67 11.83
#